data_08fb2b46a066d50e115abdfaa046f9b4
#
_entry.id   08fb2b46a066d50e115abdfaa046f9b4
#
_cell.length_a   1.000
_cell.length_b   1.000
_cell.length_c   1.000
_cell.angle_alpha   90.00
_cell.angle_beta   90.00
_cell.angle_gamma   90.00
#
_symmetry.space_group_name_H-M   'P 1'
#
loop_
_entity.id
_entity.type
_entity.pdbx_description
1 polymer ?
#
loop_
_entity_poly.entity_id
_entity_poly.type
_entity_poly.pdbx_seq_one_letter_code
_entity_poly.pdbx_strand_id
1 'polypeptide(L)'
;FVLDLAGHNALLPEAVNQLKINTKNASSFGSYQNFKFKQVPVKKIYEIGTLTIGNNTFSNSLPTFILEDEPYLRKLGVMGVLNSAVFRTSVLTIDMRRKKITITQPYRPSYMKLNYRENFELITGLGIVCSISIQDKTIFPILDTWSDGLINLTEKDFNEWSTLYPKGTPQKVSIGYKETAQEEESLTLPETIFVKTKIDDAFAVRNPSLKHSVLGKKLLDYGILSIDYVHQKIYFQPFDLVPIPESEAKVTEVK
;
A
#
# COMPACT_ATOMS: atom_id res chain seq x y z
N PHE A 1 11.59 7.53 2.75
CA PHE A 1 10.86 6.82 1.70
C PHE A 1 9.44 6.58 2.14
N VAL A 2 8.53 6.53 1.18
CA VAL A 2 7.17 6.02 1.35
C VAL A 2 7.13 4.57 0.93
N LEU A 3 6.41 3.74 1.69
CA LEU A 3 6.10 2.37 1.28
C LEU A 3 4.77 2.37 0.53
N ASP A 4 4.81 1.94 -0.73
CA ASP A 4 3.64 1.82 -1.60
C ASP A 4 3.54 0.38 -2.12
N LEU A 5 2.46 -0.31 -1.77
CA LEU A 5 2.28 -1.72 -2.15
C LEU A 5 1.83 -1.89 -3.61
N ALA A 6 1.23 -0.86 -4.21
CA ALA A 6 0.73 -0.88 -5.59
C ALA A 6 1.62 -0.11 -6.58
N GLY A 7 2.46 0.81 -6.10
CA GLY A 7 3.29 1.67 -6.93
C GLY A 7 4.54 1.02 -7.50
N HIS A 8 5.44 1.85 -7.99
CA HIS A 8 6.75 1.46 -8.49
C HIS A 8 7.84 1.99 -7.56
N ASN A 9 9.01 1.34 -7.56
CA ASN A 9 10.19 1.95 -6.97
C ASN A 9 10.49 3.27 -7.68
N ALA A 10 10.64 4.33 -6.92
CA ALA A 10 10.91 5.64 -7.47
C ALA A 10 11.84 6.45 -6.57
N LEU A 11 12.71 7.25 -7.19
CA LEU A 11 13.64 8.13 -6.52
C LEU A 11 13.47 9.55 -7.02
N LEU A 12 13.59 10.50 -6.12
CA LEU A 12 13.78 11.90 -6.49
C LEU A 12 15.23 12.12 -6.98
N PRO A 13 15.50 13.09 -7.84
CA PRO A 13 16.86 13.40 -8.30
C PRO A 13 17.84 13.65 -7.16
N GLU A 14 17.38 14.26 -6.08
CA GLU A 14 18.16 14.50 -4.87
C GLU A 14 18.65 13.19 -4.23
N ALA A 15 17.76 12.19 -4.18
CA ALA A 15 18.13 10.86 -3.69
C ALA A 15 19.15 10.16 -4.59
N VAL A 16 18.99 10.28 -5.90
CA VAL A 16 19.95 9.74 -6.88
C VAL A 16 21.34 10.31 -6.66
N ASN A 17 21.43 11.63 -6.46
CA ASN A 17 22.69 12.33 -6.20
C ASN A 17 23.30 11.94 -4.86
N GLN A 18 22.50 11.95 -3.78
CA GLN A 18 22.95 11.63 -2.42
C GLN A 18 23.43 10.17 -2.31
N LEU A 19 22.73 9.24 -2.93
CA LEU A 19 23.07 7.82 -2.94
C LEU A 19 24.13 7.47 -4.00
N LYS A 20 24.60 8.46 -4.78
CA LYS A 20 25.59 8.30 -5.85
C LYS A 20 25.22 7.20 -6.85
N ILE A 21 23.94 7.12 -7.19
CA ILE A 21 23.44 6.09 -8.12
C ILE A 21 23.95 6.38 -9.53
N ASN A 22 24.49 5.35 -10.17
CA ASN A 22 24.93 5.46 -11.55
C ASN A 22 23.75 5.54 -12.52
N THR A 23 23.57 6.68 -13.16
CA THR A 23 22.49 6.94 -14.10
C THR A 23 22.91 6.82 -15.58
N LYS A 24 24.15 6.40 -15.87
CA LYS A 24 24.65 6.31 -17.25
C LYS A 24 23.76 5.42 -18.15
N ASN A 25 23.13 4.42 -17.57
CA ASN A 25 22.22 3.51 -18.27
C ASN A 25 20.76 3.86 -18.07
N ALA A 26 20.44 5.05 -17.52
CA ALA A 26 19.07 5.50 -17.41
C ALA A 26 18.51 5.81 -18.80
N SER A 27 17.37 5.22 -19.12
CA SER A 27 16.66 5.44 -20.39
C SER A 27 15.37 6.23 -20.15
N SER A 28 14.95 7.00 -21.15
CA SER A 28 13.63 7.59 -21.16
C SER A 28 12.58 6.48 -21.18
N PHE A 29 11.60 6.55 -20.29
CA PHE A 29 10.53 5.56 -20.17
C PHE A 29 9.15 6.13 -20.52
N GLY A 30 9.04 7.38 -20.88
CA GLY A 30 7.80 8.07 -21.14
C GLY A 30 7.54 9.15 -20.11
N SER A 31 6.29 9.32 -19.72
CA SER A 31 5.88 10.31 -18.71
C SER A 31 4.88 9.71 -17.73
N TYR A 32 4.81 10.29 -16.54
CA TYR A 32 3.73 10.05 -15.59
C TYR A 32 3.02 11.37 -15.29
N GLN A 33 1.80 11.28 -14.82
CA GLN A 33 1.06 12.44 -14.36
C GLN A 33 1.34 12.65 -12.87
N ASN A 34 2.04 13.74 -12.53
CA ASN A 34 2.29 14.06 -11.13
C ASN A 34 1.01 14.54 -10.42
N PHE A 35 1.08 14.77 -9.11
CA PHE A 35 -0.09 15.18 -8.33
C PHE A 35 -0.64 16.57 -8.73
N LYS A 36 0.11 17.39 -9.48
CA LYS A 36 -0.37 18.64 -10.10
C LYS A 36 -0.99 18.42 -11.48
N PHE A 37 -1.24 17.17 -11.85
CA PHE A 37 -1.75 16.76 -13.16
C PHE A 37 -0.87 17.18 -14.36
N LYS A 38 0.40 17.48 -14.10
CA LYS A 38 1.39 17.71 -15.17
C LYS A 38 1.98 16.39 -15.64
N GLN A 39 2.14 16.26 -16.95
CA GLN A 39 2.93 15.18 -17.53
C GLN A 39 4.41 15.48 -17.30
N VAL A 40 5.08 14.60 -16.57
CA VAL A 40 6.48 14.74 -16.20
C VAL A 40 7.29 13.60 -16.82
N PRO A 41 8.42 13.90 -17.47
CA PRO A 41 9.30 12.86 -18.01
C PRO A 41 9.79 11.91 -16.92
N VAL A 42 9.86 10.64 -17.26
CA VAL A 42 10.38 9.59 -16.37
C VAL A 42 11.59 8.93 -17.00
N LYS A 43 12.66 8.84 -16.25
CA LYS A 43 13.80 7.99 -16.56
C LYS A 43 13.70 6.69 -15.76
N LYS A 44 14.15 5.60 -16.35
CA LYS A 44 14.15 4.28 -15.73
C LYS A 44 15.58 3.79 -15.58
N ILE A 45 15.92 3.37 -14.38
CA ILE A 45 17.18 2.68 -14.06
C ILE A 45 16.83 1.21 -13.81
N TYR A 46 17.51 0.30 -14.51
CA TYR A 46 17.22 -1.13 -14.40
C TYR A 46 17.90 -1.81 -13.21
N GLU A 47 19.02 -1.26 -12.75
CA GLU A 47 19.80 -1.86 -11.66
C GLU A 47 20.25 -0.79 -10.67
N ILE A 48 19.78 -0.89 -9.45
CA ILE A 48 20.28 -0.08 -8.33
C ILE A 48 21.32 -0.86 -7.51
N GLY A 49 21.47 -2.15 -7.77
CA GLY A 49 22.34 -3.03 -7.00
C GLY A 49 21.69 -3.50 -5.71
N THR A 50 22.32 -3.21 -4.57
CA THR A 50 21.80 -3.61 -3.25
C THR A 50 21.13 -2.46 -2.55
N LEU A 51 20.04 -2.74 -1.86
CA LEU A 51 19.33 -1.83 -0.97
C LEU A 51 19.43 -2.34 0.47
N THR A 52 19.94 -1.53 1.37
CA THR A 52 19.99 -1.85 2.80
C THR A 52 18.93 -1.04 3.55
N ILE A 53 18.06 -1.73 4.29
CA ILE A 53 17.03 -1.14 5.14
C ILE A 53 17.19 -1.73 6.55
N GLY A 54 17.59 -0.91 7.51
CA GLY A 54 17.96 -1.39 8.83
C GLY A 54 19.14 -2.37 8.73
N ASN A 55 18.97 -3.58 9.25
CA ASN A 55 19.98 -4.65 9.21
C ASN A 55 19.81 -5.61 8.03
N ASN A 56 18.85 -5.38 7.14
CA ASN A 56 18.56 -6.26 6.02
C ASN A 56 19.07 -5.68 4.72
N THR A 57 19.74 -6.51 3.93
CA THR A 57 20.23 -6.17 2.60
C THR A 57 19.48 -6.98 1.54
N PHE A 58 18.95 -6.28 0.57
CA PHE A 58 18.16 -6.84 -0.54
C PHE A 58 18.93 -6.66 -1.84
N SER A 59 19.07 -7.74 -2.61
CA SER A 59 19.46 -7.62 -4.02
C SER A 59 18.31 -7.01 -4.79
N ASN A 60 18.51 -5.82 -5.34
CA ASN A 60 17.47 -5.13 -6.06
C ASN A 60 17.80 -5.00 -7.54
N SER A 61 17.25 -5.93 -8.32
CA SER A 61 17.21 -5.85 -9.78
C SER A 61 15.91 -5.23 -10.30
N LEU A 62 15.13 -4.61 -9.42
CA LEU A 62 13.84 -4.04 -9.82
C LEU A 62 14.04 -2.72 -10.56
N PRO A 63 13.26 -2.49 -11.60
CA PRO A 63 13.22 -1.21 -12.27
C PRO A 63 12.89 -0.10 -11.29
N THR A 64 13.69 0.96 -11.29
CA THR A 64 13.46 2.13 -10.46
C THR A 64 13.32 3.35 -11.35
N PHE A 65 12.31 4.15 -11.08
CA PHE A 65 12.03 5.36 -11.81
C PHE A 65 12.69 6.57 -11.15
N ILE A 66 13.12 7.53 -11.94
CA ILE A 66 13.54 8.85 -11.45
C ILE A 66 12.38 9.80 -11.75
N LEU A 67 11.80 10.36 -10.68
CA LEU A 67 10.68 11.29 -10.76
C LEU A 67 11.21 12.72 -10.71
N GLU A 68 11.37 13.36 -11.85
CA GLU A 68 12.05 14.64 -11.94
C GLU A 68 11.29 15.80 -11.28
N ASP A 69 9.96 15.77 -11.28
CA ASP A 69 9.13 16.82 -10.67
C ASP A 69 8.01 16.23 -9.82
N GLU A 70 8.32 15.88 -8.57
CA GLU A 70 7.34 15.38 -7.60
C GLU A 70 7.37 16.19 -6.30
N PRO A 71 6.76 17.39 -6.31
CA PRO A 71 6.78 18.31 -5.16
C PRO A 71 6.08 17.74 -3.92
N TYR A 72 5.12 16.82 -4.09
CA TYR A 72 4.43 16.22 -2.95
C TYR A 72 5.36 15.36 -2.10
N LEU A 73 6.20 14.53 -2.72
CA LEU A 73 7.21 13.74 -1.99
C LEU A 73 8.23 14.65 -1.29
N ARG A 74 8.64 15.75 -1.94
CA ARG A 74 9.52 16.74 -1.31
C ARG A 74 8.88 17.40 -0.10
N LYS A 75 7.59 17.74 -0.18
CA LYS A 75 6.84 18.32 0.95
C LYS A 75 6.74 17.34 2.13
N LEU A 76 6.65 16.04 1.86
CA LEU A 76 6.70 15.00 2.89
C LEU A 76 8.11 14.78 3.45
N GLY A 77 9.14 15.43 2.91
CA GLY A 77 10.53 15.24 3.32
C GLY A 77 11.09 13.85 2.97
N VAL A 78 10.49 13.17 2.00
CA VAL A 78 10.93 11.83 1.58
C VAL A 78 11.69 11.88 0.27
N MET A 79 12.57 10.90 0.06
CA MET A 79 13.46 10.84 -1.10
C MET A 79 12.94 9.97 -2.24
N GLY A 80 11.81 9.30 -2.02
CA GLY A 80 11.24 8.43 -3.04
C GLY A 80 10.21 7.45 -2.49
N VAL A 81 9.85 6.51 -3.33
CA VAL A 81 8.87 5.46 -3.07
C VAL A 81 9.54 4.09 -3.14
N LEU A 82 9.27 3.23 -2.18
CA LEU A 82 9.66 1.83 -2.18
C LEU A 82 8.42 0.98 -2.46
N ASN A 83 8.46 0.26 -3.57
CA ASN A 83 7.46 -0.77 -3.83
C ASN A 83 7.76 -2.01 -3.00
N SER A 84 6.71 -2.69 -2.61
CA SER A 84 6.79 -3.91 -1.80
C SER A 84 7.56 -5.06 -2.48
N ALA A 85 7.69 -5.07 -3.80
CA ALA A 85 8.48 -6.07 -4.51
C ALA A 85 9.99 -6.04 -4.15
N VAL A 86 10.47 -4.97 -3.49
CA VAL A 86 11.81 -4.96 -2.86
C VAL A 86 11.92 -6.08 -1.82
N PHE A 87 10.82 -6.43 -1.16
CA PHE A 87 10.78 -7.43 -0.09
C PHE A 87 10.43 -8.84 -0.55
N ARG A 88 10.47 -9.11 -1.87
CA ARG A 88 10.04 -10.40 -2.47
C ARG A 88 10.70 -11.67 -1.90
N THR A 89 11.82 -11.53 -1.19
CA THR A 89 12.50 -12.64 -0.50
C THR A 89 12.25 -12.67 0.99
N SER A 90 11.28 -11.89 1.47
CA SER A 90 11.06 -11.65 2.91
C SER A 90 9.56 -11.66 3.23
N VAL A 91 9.27 -11.57 4.51
CA VAL A 91 7.93 -11.27 5.03
C VAL A 91 7.93 -9.83 5.51
N LEU A 92 7.07 -9.01 4.91
CA LEU A 92 6.82 -7.63 5.31
C LEU A 92 5.62 -7.59 6.26
N THR A 93 5.80 -7.03 7.45
CA THR A 93 4.70 -6.85 8.43
C THR A 93 4.52 -5.38 8.74
N ILE A 94 3.28 -4.90 8.68
CA ILE A 94 2.88 -3.52 8.96
C ILE A 94 1.94 -3.53 10.18
N ASP A 95 2.36 -2.92 11.27
CA ASP A 95 1.57 -2.69 12.49
C ASP A 95 1.44 -1.18 12.73
N MET A 96 0.31 -0.61 12.31
CA MET A 96 0.08 0.84 12.47
C MET A 96 -0.20 1.23 13.91
N ARG A 97 -0.72 0.34 14.75
CA ARG A 97 -0.92 0.58 16.18
C ARG A 97 0.40 0.86 16.89
N ARG A 98 1.46 0.12 16.49
CA ARG A 98 2.83 0.32 16.99
C ARG A 98 3.67 1.26 16.13
N LYS A 99 3.14 1.74 15.01
CA LYS A 99 3.88 2.52 13.99
C LYS A 99 5.16 1.80 13.55
N LYS A 100 5.05 0.49 13.35
CA LYS A 100 6.21 -0.39 13.11
C LYS A 100 6.06 -1.14 11.80
N ILE A 101 7.14 -1.13 11.02
CA ILE A 101 7.33 -2.02 9.88
C ILE A 101 8.41 -3.03 10.28
N THR A 102 8.11 -4.31 10.11
CA THR A 102 9.04 -5.41 10.41
C THR A 102 9.29 -6.21 9.15
N ILE A 103 10.57 -6.49 8.88
CA ILE A 103 10.98 -7.33 7.76
C ILE A 103 11.66 -8.56 8.36
N THR A 104 11.13 -9.73 8.06
CA THR A 104 11.66 -11.01 8.57
C THR A 104 12.02 -11.96 7.45
N GLN A 105 12.99 -12.83 7.70
CA GLN A 105 13.40 -13.92 6.81
C GLN A 105 13.69 -15.15 7.66
N PRO A 106 13.30 -16.34 7.19
CA PRO A 106 12.36 -16.63 6.10
C PRO A 106 10.90 -16.68 6.56
N TYR A 107 10.63 -16.47 7.84
CA TYR A 107 9.31 -16.71 8.44
C TYR A 107 8.64 -15.42 8.91
N ARG A 108 7.31 -15.45 8.91
CA ARG A 108 6.50 -14.40 9.52
C ARG A 108 6.80 -14.24 11.03
N PRO A 109 6.48 -13.09 11.63
CA PRO A 109 6.51 -12.94 13.08
C PRO A 109 5.64 -14.01 13.76
N SER A 110 6.11 -14.58 14.87
CA SER A 110 5.46 -15.70 15.57
C SER A 110 4.04 -15.40 16.05
N TYR A 111 3.72 -14.13 16.32
CA TYR A 111 2.39 -13.69 16.75
C TYR A 111 1.36 -13.71 15.61
N MET A 112 1.79 -13.75 14.33
CA MET A 112 0.89 -13.87 13.19
C MET A 112 0.43 -15.32 13.02
N LYS A 113 -0.84 -15.57 13.33
CA LYS A 113 -1.41 -16.93 13.35
C LYS A 113 -1.74 -17.45 11.94
N LEU A 114 -1.51 -18.75 11.74
CA LEU A 114 -1.71 -19.41 10.44
C LEU A 114 -3.16 -19.45 9.96
N ASN A 115 -4.11 -19.44 10.87
CA ASN A 115 -5.55 -19.42 10.47
C ASN A 115 -6.01 -18.09 9.87
N TYR A 116 -5.26 -17.03 10.07
CA TYR A 116 -5.55 -15.70 9.51
C TYR A 116 -4.68 -15.45 8.29
N ARG A 117 -4.77 -16.35 7.30
CA ARG A 117 -4.04 -16.25 6.04
C ARG A 117 -4.87 -16.66 4.84
N GLU A 118 -4.55 -16.06 3.70
CA GLU A 118 -5.05 -16.41 2.38
C GLU A 118 -3.94 -16.32 1.33
N ASN A 119 -4.23 -16.77 0.11
CA ASN A 119 -3.35 -16.53 -1.01
C ASN A 119 -3.57 -15.13 -1.55
N PHE A 120 -2.54 -14.58 -2.17
CA PHE A 120 -2.66 -13.40 -3.02
C PHE A 120 -2.02 -13.67 -4.38
N GLU A 121 -2.38 -12.87 -5.36
CA GLU A 121 -1.74 -12.87 -6.66
C GLU A 121 -0.85 -11.65 -6.81
N LEU A 122 0.35 -11.85 -7.35
CA LEU A 122 1.26 -10.76 -7.70
C LEU A 122 1.15 -10.51 -9.19
N ILE A 123 0.53 -9.40 -9.57
CA ILE A 123 0.34 -9.04 -10.97
C ILE A 123 1.38 -7.98 -11.35
N THR A 124 2.17 -8.28 -12.38
CA THR A 124 3.20 -7.37 -12.90
C THR A 124 2.58 -6.03 -13.29
N GLY A 125 3.09 -4.94 -12.71
CA GLY A 125 2.64 -3.58 -12.96
C GLY A 125 1.38 -3.15 -12.20
N LEU A 126 0.72 -4.06 -11.47
CA LEU A 126 -0.44 -3.75 -10.64
C LEU A 126 -0.17 -3.96 -9.14
N GLY A 127 0.76 -4.86 -8.78
CA GLY A 127 1.06 -5.18 -7.38
C GLY A 127 0.28 -6.37 -6.86
N ILE A 128 -0.12 -6.32 -5.59
CA ILE A 128 -0.79 -7.40 -4.88
C ILE A 128 -2.29 -7.32 -5.10
N VAL A 129 -2.86 -8.39 -5.63
CA VAL A 129 -4.32 -8.59 -5.72
C VAL A 129 -4.72 -9.58 -4.64
N CYS A 130 -5.66 -9.20 -3.79
CA CYS A 130 -6.17 -10.01 -2.69
C CYS A 130 -7.68 -10.13 -2.74
N SER A 131 -8.24 -11.16 -2.12
CA SER A 131 -9.68 -11.33 -2.03
C SER A 131 -10.25 -10.57 -0.82
N ILE A 132 -11.44 -10.02 -0.97
CA ILE A 132 -12.27 -9.51 0.11
C ILE A 132 -13.70 -9.96 -0.13
N SER A 133 -14.33 -10.52 0.90
CA SER A 133 -15.71 -10.98 0.83
C SER A 133 -16.65 -9.95 1.45
N ILE A 134 -17.77 -9.68 0.77
CA ILE A 134 -18.82 -8.77 1.20
C ILE A 134 -20.12 -9.54 1.08
N GLN A 135 -20.65 -10.04 2.20
CA GLN A 135 -21.72 -11.04 2.23
C GLN A 135 -21.36 -12.25 1.35
N ASP A 136 -22.18 -12.52 0.33
CA ASP A 136 -22.06 -13.61 -0.63
C ASP A 136 -21.20 -13.30 -1.87
N LYS A 137 -20.65 -12.07 -1.94
CA LYS A 137 -19.78 -11.63 -3.04
C LYS A 137 -18.31 -11.58 -2.64
N THR A 138 -17.46 -12.01 -3.54
CA THR A 138 -16.00 -11.84 -3.41
C THR A 138 -15.51 -10.94 -4.52
N ILE A 139 -14.68 -9.96 -4.15
CA ILE A 139 -14.01 -9.07 -5.08
C ILE A 139 -12.50 -9.20 -4.92
N PHE A 140 -11.75 -8.71 -5.91
CA PHE A 140 -10.31 -8.84 -6.00
C PHE A 140 -9.63 -7.48 -6.22
N PRO A 141 -9.66 -6.58 -5.21
CA PRO A 141 -9.00 -5.28 -5.32
C PRO A 141 -7.47 -5.41 -5.26
N ILE A 142 -6.80 -4.39 -5.80
CA ILE A 142 -5.36 -4.20 -5.61
C ILE A 142 -5.14 -3.64 -4.19
N LEU A 143 -4.19 -4.20 -3.45
CA LEU A 143 -3.79 -3.67 -2.15
C LEU A 143 -2.89 -2.46 -2.34
N ASP A 144 -3.35 -1.29 -1.92
CA ASP A 144 -2.69 0.00 -2.12
C ASP A 144 -2.63 0.80 -0.80
N THR A 145 -1.48 0.81 -0.18
CA THR A 145 -1.26 1.56 1.08
C THR A 145 -1.15 3.07 0.89
N TRP A 146 -1.12 3.55 -0.34
CA TRP A 146 -1.13 4.98 -0.65
C TRP A 146 -2.55 5.53 -0.77
N SER A 147 -3.51 4.69 -1.10
CA SER A 147 -4.90 5.08 -1.25
C SER A 147 -5.59 5.26 0.09
N ASP A 148 -6.23 6.42 0.31
CA ASP A 148 -7.10 6.64 1.45
C ASP A 148 -8.39 5.81 1.33
N GLY A 149 -9.10 5.65 2.43
CA GLY A 149 -10.32 4.85 2.46
C GLY A 149 -10.06 3.35 2.70
N LEU A 150 -11.14 2.60 2.85
CA LEU A 150 -11.07 1.14 3.02
C LEU A 150 -11.12 0.46 1.64
N ILE A 151 -12.21 0.60 0.91
CA ILE A 151 -12.35 0.13 -0.47
C ILE A 151 -12.59 1.36 -1.34
N ASN A 152 -11.73 1.58 -2.32
CA ASN A 152 -11.90 2.66 -3.28
C ASN A 152 -12.31 2.05 -4.61
N LEU A 153 -13.50 2.39 -5.07
CA LEU A 153 -14.10 1.86 -6.28
C LEU A 153 -13.88 2.79 -7.45
N THR A 154 -13.64 2.21 -8.61
CA THR A 154 -13.72 2.96 -9.87
C THR A 154 -15.11 3.56 -10.04
N GLU A 155 -15.26 4.56 -10.91
CA GLU A 155 -16.58 5.13 -11.25
C GLU A 155 -17.58 4.04 -11.68
N LYS A 156 -17.14 3.10 -12.51
CA LYS A 156 -17.96 2.00 -13.00
C LYS A 156 -18.41 1.10 -11.86
N ASP A 157 -17.47 0.64 -11.03
CA ASP A 157 -17.78 -0.29 -9.94
C ASP A 157 -18.66 0.38 -8.88
N PHE A 158 -18.42 1.67 -8.60
CA PHE A 158 -19.25 2.43 -7.66
C PHE A 158 -20.71 2.53 -8.13
N ASN A 159 -20.93 2.84 -9.41
CA ASN A 159 -22.27 2.93 -9.98
C ASN A 159 -23.00 1.57 -9.92
N GLU A 160 -22.29 0.48 -10.20
CA GLU A 160 -22.85 -0.87 -10.06
C GLU A 160 -23.21 -1.16 -8.60
N TRP A 161 -22.31 -0.90 -7.66
CA TRP A 161 -22.50 -1.20 -6.26
C TRP A 161 -23.55 -0.32 -5.59
N SER A 162 -23.74 0.90 -6.06
CA SER A 162 -24.78 1.81 -5.54
C SER A 162 -26.21 1.28 -5.76
N THR A 163 -26.38 0.31 -6.65
CA THR A 163 -27.67 -0.40 -6.82
C THR A 163 -27.90 -1.50 -5.80
N LEU A 164 -26.85 -1.95 -5.13
CA LEU A 164 -26.85 -3.09 -4.21
C LEU A 164 -26.73 -2.66 -2.74
N TYR A 165 -25.97 -1.58 -2.48
CA TYR A 165 -25.62 -1.14 -1.14
C TYR A 165 -26.10 0.28 -0.88
N PRO A 166 -26.55 0.59 0.35
CA PRO A 166 -27.05 1.91 0.68
C PRO A 166 -25.94 2.95 0.67
N LYS A 167 -26.31 4.19 0.36
CA LYS A 167 -25.41 5.33 0.52
C LYS A 167 -25.00 5.47 1.98
N GLY A 168 -23.70 5.61 2.18
CA GLY A 168 -23.08 5.89 3.47
C GLY A 168 -22.86 7.38 3.71
N THR A 169 -22.27 7.70 4.84
CA THR A 169 -21.80 9.05 5.14
C THR A 169 -20.61 9.37 4.22
N PRO A 170 -20.63 10.53 3.52
CA PRO A 170 -19.51 10.92 2.68
C PRO A 170 -18.17 10.86 3.41
N GLN A 171 -17.14 10.40 2.76
CA GLN A 171 -15.82 10.20 3.34
C GLN A 171 -14.83 11.21 2.80
N LYS A 172 -13.98 11.75 3.67
CA LYS A 172 -12.86 12.58 3.26
C LYS A 172 -11.69 11.68 2.84
N VAL A 173 -11.41 11.64 1.55
CA VAL A 173 -10.32 10.83 0.98
C VAL A 173 -9.48 11.67 0.04
N SER A 174 -8.20 11.37 -0.01
CA SER A 174 -7.32 11.93 -1.03
C SER A 174 -7.48 11.12 -2.32
N ILE A 175 -7.90 11.79 -3.38
CA ILE A 175 -8.04 11.18 -4.70
C ILE A 175 -6.76 11.43 -5.49
N GLY A 176 -6.06 10.37 -5.82
CA GLY A 176 -4.73 10.46 -6.39
C GLY A 176 -3.74 11.13 -5.43
N TYR A 177 -2.73 11.82 -5.95
CA TYR A 177 -1.74 12.53 -5.13
C TYR A 177 -2.19 13.96 -4.75
N LYS A 178 -3.47 14.18 -4.45
CA LYS A 178 -3.97 15.49 -4.02
C LYS A 178 -3.57 15.79 -2.59
N GLU A 179 -3.08 16.99 -2.33
CA GLU A 179 -2.71 17.46 -0.99
C GLU A 179 -3.91 17.62 -0.06
N THR A 180 -5.08 17.82 -0.61
CA THR A 180 -6.33 18.03 0.14
C THR A 180 -7.27 16.86 -0.07
N ALA A 181 -7.68 16.27 1.02
CA ALA A 181 -8.77 15.30 0.99
C ALA A 181 -10.05 15.99 0.50
N GLN A 182 -10.77 15.32 -0.38
CA GLN A 182 -12.08 15.75 -0.88
C GLN A 182 -13.15 14.88 -0.23
N GLU A 183 -14.35 15.45 -0.10
CA GLU A 183 -15.51 14.70 0.34
C GLU A 183 -16.09 13.95 -0.85
N GLU A 184 -16.07 12.63 -0.77
CA GLU A 184 -16.53 11.74 -1.84
C GLU A 184 -17.70 10.89 -1.36
N GLU A 185 -18.57 10.53 -2.29
CA GLU A 185 -19.69 9.62 -2.02
C GLU A 185 -19.18 8.26 -1.53
N SER A 186 -19.90 7.69 -0.57
CA SER A 186 -19.60 6.38 -0.04
C SER A 186 -20.82 5.47 -0.01
N LEU A 187 -20.54 4.16 0.10
CA LEU A 187 -21.53 3.12 0.34
C LEU A 187 -21.21 2.45 1.66
N THR A 188 -22.22 2.19 2.46
CA THR A 188 -22.10 1.34 3.65
C THR A 188 -22.11 -0.12 3.20
N LEU A 189 -21.10 -0.85 3.59
CA LEU A 189 -20.97 -2.26 3.22
C LEU A 189 -21.48 -3.13 4.36
N PRO A 190 -22.23 -4.19 4.03
CA PRO A 190 -22.66 -5.17 5.03
C PRO A 190 -21.46 -6.00 5.50
N GLU A 191 -21.70 -7.18 6.06
CA GLU A 191 -20.67 -8.09 6.53
C GLU A 191 -19.50 -8.20 5.54
N THR A 192 -18.38 -7.62 5.94
CA THR A 192 -17.16 -7.54 5.12
C THR A 192 -16.06 -8.32 5.82
N ILE A 193 -15.42 -9.24 5.09
CA ILE A 193 -14.40 -10.14 5.64
C ILE A 193 -13.13 -10.03 4.78
N PHE A 194 -12.02 -9.74 5.42
CA PHE A 194 -10.70 -9.77 4.82
C PHE A 194 -9.81 -10.76 5.59
N VAL A 195 -9.28 -11.77 4.91
CA VAL A 195 -8.42 -12.81 5.49
C VAL A 195 -9.00 -13.36 6.81
N LYS A 196 -10.29 -13.78 6.78
CA LYS A 196 -11.06 -14.30 7.93
C LYS A 196 -11.26 -13.31 9.09
N THR A 197 -10.89 -12.05 8.92
CA THR A 197 -11.13 -10.97 9.86
C THR A 197 -12.36 -10.20 9.41
N LYS A 198 -13.35 -10.10 10.30
CA LYS A 198 -14.50 -9.23 10.07
C LYS A 198 -14.06 -7.77 10.18
N ILE A 199 -14.49 -6.97 9.24
CA ILE A 199 -14.27 -5.51 9.21
C ILE A 199 -15.59 -4.86 9.60
N ASP A 200 -15.65 -4.30 10.80
CA ASP A 200 -16.82 -3.57 11.25
C ASP A 200 -16.87 -2.18 10.60
N ASP A 201 -18.09 -1.66 10.39
CA ASP A 201 -18.33 -0.35 9.76
C ASP A 201 -17.62 -0.20 8.40
N ALA A 202 -17.56 -1.29 7.63
CA ALA A 202 -16.92 -1.28 6.32
C ALA A 202 -17.64 -0.35 5.35
N PHE A 203 -16.85 0.34 4.53
CA PHE A 203 -17.36 1.27 3.52
C PHE A 203 -16.56 1.21 2.23
N ALA A 204 -17.22 1.56 1.15
CA ALA A 204 -16.57 1.81 -0.12
C ALA A 204 -16.74 3.27 -0.54
N VAL A 205 -15.72 3.85 -1.17
CA VAL A 205 -15.69 5.26 -1.60
C VAL A 205 -15.56 5.31 -3.11
N ARG A 206 -16.26 6.25 -3.73
CA ARG A 206 -16.09 6.57 -5.15
C ARG A 206 -14.72 7.20 -5.37
N ASN A 207 -13.96 6.68 -6.33
CA ASN A 207 -12.69 7.26 -6.77
C ASN A 207 -12.56 7.21 -8.30
N PRO A 208 -13.06 8.24 -8.99
CA PRO A 208 -13.11 8.24 -10.46
C PRO A 208 -11.72 8.32 -11.13
N SER A 209 -10.66 8.57 -10.38
CA SER A 209 -9.30 8.59 -10.91
C SER A 209 -8.68 7.19 -11.06
N LEU A 210 -9.29 6.18 -10.45
CA LEU A 210 -8.78 4.81 -10.46
C LEU A 210 -9.14 4.09 -11.76
N LYS A 211 -8.22 3.28 -12.25
CA LYS A 211 -8.44 2.31 -13.33
C LYS A 211 -8.92 0.95 -12.81
N HIS A 212 -8.57 0.63 -11.58
CA HIS A 212 -8.92 -0.60 -10.87
C HIS A 212 -9.32 -0.24 -9.45
N SER A 213 -10.30 -0.96 -8.91
CA SER A 213 -10.69 -0.79 -7.51
C SER A 213 -9.57 -1.26 -6.59
N VAL A 214 -9.35 -0.55 -5.47
CA VAL A 214 -8.25 -0.79 -4.55
C VAL A 214 -8.73 -0.97 -3.12
N LEU A 215 -7.99 -1.77 -2.36
CA LEU A 215 -8.09 -1.90 -0.91
C LEU A 215 -7.06 -0.98 -0.29
N GLY A 216 -7.52 0.08 0.36
CA GLY A 216 -6.68 1.18 0.80
C GLY A 216 -6.12 1.03 2.21
N LYS A 217 -5.33 2.01 2.62
CA LYS A 217 -4.62 2.02 3.92
C LYS A 217 -5.53 1.99 5.14
N LYS A 218 -6.80 2.35 5.01
CA LYS A 218 -7.78 2.29 6.11
C LYS A 218 -7.95 0.86 6.65
N LEU A 219 -7.64 -0.15 5.84
CA LEU A 219 -7.57 -1.54 6.29
C LEU A 219 -6.65 -1.71 7.50
N LEU A 220 -5.55 -0.96 7.56
CA LEU A 220 -4.55 -1.07 8.64
C LEU A 220 -5.04 -0.55 10.00
N ASP A 221 -6.21 0.09 10.06
CA ASP A 221 -6.87 0.49 11.31
C ASP A 221 -7.56 -0.69 12.00
N TYR A 222 -7.78 -1.80 11.30
CA TYR A 222 -8.49 -2.98 11.81
C TYR A 222 -7.57 -4.12 12.24
N GLY A 223 -6.30 -4.10 11.82
CA GLY A 223 -5.41 -5.20 12.16
C GLY A 223 -3.99 -5.04 11.66
N ILE A 224 -3.19 -6.08 11.93
CA ILE A 224 -1.80 -6.19 11.49
C ILE A 224 -1.75 -6.95 10.18
N LEU A 225 -1.11 -6.35 9.19
CA LEU A 225 -0.92 -6.94 7.87
C LEU A 225 0.48 -7.54 7.75
N SER A 226 0.59 -8.81 7.35
CA SER A 226 1.86 -9.41 6.93
C SER A 226 1.75 -9.99 5.52
N ILE A 227 2.75 -9.73 4.71
CA ILE A 227 2.83 -10.17 3.32
C ILE A 227 4.07 -11.05 3.18
N ASP A 228 3.84 -12.33 2.96
CA ASP A 228 4.87 -13.33 2.67
C ASP A 228 4.98 -13.49 1.15
N TYR A 229 5.94 -12.79 0.57
CA TYR A 229 6.15 -12.82 -0.87
C TYR A 229 6.67 -14.16 -1.38
N VAL A 230 7.44 -14.86 -0.55
CA VAL A 230 8.03 -16.16 -0.94
C VAL A 230 6.95 -17.21 -1.16
N HIS A 231 5.97 -17.25 -0.25
CA HIS A 231 4.90 -18.24 -0.30
C HIS A 231 3.59 -17.69 -0.88
N GLN A 232 3.57 -16.42 -1.32
CA GLN A 232 2.39 -15.70 -1.81
C GLN A 232 1.20 -15.80 -0.83
N LYS A 233 1.49 -15.53 0.46
CA LYS A 233 0.50 -15.54 1.52
C LYS A 233 0.35 -14.15 2.12
N ILE A 234 -0.90 -13.74 2.27
CA ILE A 234 -1.27 -12.56 3.03
C ILE A 234 -1.86 -13.00 4.37
N TYR A 235 -1.39 -12.38 5.44
CA TYR A 235 -1.92 -12.57 6.79
C TYR A 235 -2.52 -11.26 7.23
N PHE A 236 -3.70 -11.32 7.81
CA PHE A 236 -4.31 -10.16 8.43
C PHE A 236 -4.92 -10.57 9.75
N GLN A 237 -4.46 -9.96 10.84
CA GLN A 237 -4.86 -10.36 12.17
C GLN A 237 -5.38 -9.18 12.97
N PRO A 238 -6.62 -9.25 13.52
CA PRO A 238 -7.18 -8.18 14.31
C PRO A 238 -6.33 -7.88 15.55
N PHE A 239 -6.36 -6.64 16.00
CA PHE A 239 -5.50 -6.15 17.08
C PHE A 239 -5.72 -6.83 18.43
N ASP A 240 -6.95 -7.26 18.73
CA ASP A 240 -7.31 -7.96 19.96
C ASP A 240 -6.61 -9.33 20.12
N LEU A 241 -6.23 -9.93 19.00
CA LEU A 241 -5.50 -11.20 18.98
C LEU A 241 -3.97 -11.05 19.07
N VAL A 242 -3.47 -9.81 19.10
CA VAL A 242 -2.05 -9.49 19.21
C VAL A 242 -1.84 -8.52 20.38
N PRO A 243 -1.67 -9.01 21.60
CA PRO A 243 -1.44 -8.14 22.74
C PRO A 243 -0.15 -7.34 22.57
N ILE A 244 -0.19 -6.06 22.95
CA ILE A 244 1.00 -5.22 23.01
C ILE A 244 1.78 -5.68 24.26
N PRO A 245 3.05 -6.06 24.14
CA PRO A 245 3.88 -6.36 25.30
C PRO A 245 3.95 -5.14 26.25
N GLU A 246 3.88 -5.36 27.56
CA GLU A 246 3.91 -4.27 28.56
C GLU A 246 5.14 -3.35 28.42
N SER A 247 6.27 -3.91 27.95
CA SER A 247 7.49 -3.15 27.66
C SER A 247 7.33 -2.14 26.52
N GLU A 248 6.41 -2.38 25.57
CA GLU A 248 6.14 -1.48 24.45
C GLU A 248 4.97 -0.52 24.74
N ALA A 249 4.09 -0.85 25.68
CA ALA A 249 2.93 -0.01 26.06
C ALA A 249 3.35 1.33 26.70
N LYS A 250 4.53 1.39 27.30
CA LYS A 250 5.03 2.60 27.99
C LYS A 250 5.65 3.66 27.07
N VAL A 251 5.82 3.39 25.77
CA VAL A 251 6.45 4.32 24.82
C VAL A 251 5.43 5.25 24.14
N THR A 252 4.13 5.06 24.35
CA THR A 252 3.08 5.79 23.64
C THR A 252 2.71 7.14 24.30
N GLU A 253 3.33 7.53 25.40
CA GLU A 253 3.10 8.82 26.07
C GLU A 253 4.34 9.73 26.04
N VAL A 254 4.86 10.05 24.88
CA VAL A 254 5.74 11.21 24.71
C VAL A 254 5.15 12.11 23.65
N LYS A 255 4.71 13.26 24.12
CA LYS A 255 4.05 14.39 23.45
C LYS A 255 4.76 14.85 22.17
#